data_4733a0830032f62ae41ccdc28d6bff78
#
_entry.id   4733a0830032f62ae41ccdc28d6bff78
#
_cell.length_a   1.000
_cell.length_b   1.000
_cell.length_c   1.000
_cell.angle_alpha   90.00
_cell.angle_beta   90.00
_cell.angle_gamma   90.00
#
_symmetry.space_group_name_H-M   'P 1'
#
loop_
_entity.id
_entity.type
_entity.pdbx_description
1 polymer ?
#
loop_
_entity_poly.entity_id
_entity_poly.type
_entity_poly.pdbx_seq_one_letter_code
_entity_poly.pdbx_strand_id
1 'polypeptide(L)'
;MDYTEFLETKQIIHQSTGLDVDRESLSPLLFDFQKDLTRWSLLKGRSALFASTGLGKTFMQVDWANQVHRHTNENVLILAPLAVSQQTVREAKKLDITVNLCRAQADVKPGISITNYEMLQHFDPAKFAGVVIDESSILKSFTGKLRQQITDAFEHTPFKLSATATPAPNDYMELGTQAEFLGVMKRNEMLAMFFTHDGSNTGFVGIKTKTDIARKLTEGF
;
A
#
# COMPACT_ATOMS: atom_id res chain seq x y z
N MET A 1 30.55 -6.41 20.38
CA MET A 1 29.39 -6.66 19.46
C MET A 1 29.88 -7.68 18.46
N ASP A 2 29.36 -8.89 18.54
CA ASP A 2 29.70 -9.94 17.58
C ASP A 2 29.12 -9.58 16.20
N TYR A 3 29.77 -10.06 15.13
CA TYR A 3 29.33 -9.81 13.74
C TYR A 3 27.90 -10.31 13.49
N THR A 4 27.50 -11.41 14.15
CA THR A 4 26.14 -11.96 14.11
C THR A 4 25.14 -11.00 14.76
N GLU A 5 25.46 -10.44 15.91
CA GLU A 5 24.67 -9.44 16.62
C GLU A 5 24.55 -8.13 15.79
N PHE A 6 25.63 -7.73 15.11
CA PHE A 6 25.61 -6.60 14.19
C PHE A 6 24.70 -6.85 12.97
N LEU A 7 24.68 -8.08 12.42
CA LEU A 7 23.79 -8.42 11.31
C LEU A 7 22.33 -8.47 11.74
N GLU A 8 22.03 -8.95 12.96
CA GLU A 8 20.67 -8.96 13.50
C GLU A 8 20.13 -7.53 13.72
N THR A 9 20.97 -6.61 14.18
CA THR A 9 20.58 -5.19 14.31
C THR A 9 20.37 -4.49 12.96
N LYS A 10 20.88 -5.07 11.88
CA LYS A 10 20.71 -4.58 10.49
C LYS A 10 19.53 -5.22 9.77
N GLN A 11 18.90 -6.23 10.33
CA GLN A 11 17.68 -6.79 9.75
C GLN A 11 16.54 -5.77 9.93
N ILE A 12 16.04 -5.26 8.82
CA ILE A 12 14.83 -4.44 8.82
C ILE A 12 13.65 -5.38 9.02
N ILE A 13 13.36 -5.67 10.27
CA ILE A 13 12.17 -6.43 10.64
C ILE A 13 11.04 -5.41 10.77
N HIS A 14 10.21 -5.31 9.75
CA HIS A 14 8.97 -4.54 9.87
C HIS A 14 8.06 -5.24 10.89
N GLN A 15 7.95 -4.64 12.08
CA GLN A 15 7.06 -5.14 13.11
C GLN A 15 5.61 -5.06 12.63
N SER A 16 4.87 -6.14 12.81
CA SER A 16 3.44 -6.16 12.53
C SER A 16 2.74 -5.25 13.53
N THR A 17 2.20 -4.13 13.04
CA THR A 17 1.49 -3.12 13.83
C THR A 17 0.00 -3.09 13.52
N GLY A 18 -0.47 -4.08 12.78
CA GLY A 18 -1.82 -4.13 12.24
C GLY A 18 -2.81 -4.90 13.12
N LEU A 19 -3.84 -5.41 12.46
CA LEU A 19 -4.97 -6.10 13.07
C LEU A 19 -4.84 -7.61 12.84
N ASP A 20 -4.84 -8.38 13.91
CA ASP A 20 -5.02 -9.83 13.82
C ASP A 20 -6.52 -10.14 13.77
N VAL A 21 -7.02 -10.37 12.57
CA VAL A 21 -8.45 -10.66 12.34
C VAL A 21 -8.63 -12.15 12.12
N ASP A 22 -9.77 -12.68 12.56
CA ASP A 22 -10.15 -14.04 12.21
C ASP A 22 -10.38 -14.16 10.69
N ARG A 23 -9.84 -15.20 10.08
CA ARG A 23 -10.01 -15.49 8.65
C ARG A 23 -11.48 -15.60 8.24
N GLU A 24 -12.31 -16.12 9.13
CA GLU A 24 -13.77 -16.30 8.91
C GLU A 24 -14.54 -14.98 9.04
N SER A 25 -13.93 -13.91 9.56
CA SER A 25 -14.51 -12.56 9.57
C SER A 25 -14.42 -11.86 8.21
N LEU A 26 -13.57 -12.35 7.31
CA LEU A 26 -13.44 -11.87 5.94
C LEU A 26 -14.62 -12.33 5.08
N SER A 27 -14.88 -11.58 4.01
CA SER A 27 -16.00 -11.89 3.12
C SER A 27 -15.95 -13.35 2.62
N PRO A 28 -17.07 -14.11 2.70
CA PRO A 28 -17.14 -15.48 2.17
C PRO A 28 -16.99 -15.53 0.64
N LEU A 29 -17.13 -14.41 -0.06
CA LEU A 29 -16.95 -14.32 -1.51
C LEU A 29 -15.49 -14.23 -1.95
N LEU A 30 -14.56 -14.04 -1.01
CA LEU A 30 -13.13 -14.11 -1.29
C LEU A 30 -12.70 -15.58 -1.43
N PHE A 31 -11.87 -15.85 -2.44
CA PHE A 31 -11.16 -17.12 -2.54
C PHE A 31 -10.17 -17.30 -1.38
N ASP A 32 -9.77 -18.52 -1.10
CA ASP A 32 -8.87 -18.83 0.03
C ASP A 32 -7.59 -18.02 0.00
N PHE A 33 -6.91 -17.96 -1.15
CA PHE A 33 -5.69 -17.16 -1.29
C PHE A 33 -5.93 -15.66 -1.09
N GLN A 34 -7.10 -15.15 -1.49
CA GLN A 34 -7.47 -13.73 -1.27
C GLN A 34 -7.68 -13.46 0.22
N LYS A 35 -8.34 -14.36 0.94
CA LYS A 35 -8.50 -14.27 2.40
C LYS A 35 -7.15 -14.27 3.10
N ASP A 36 -6.24 -15.16 2.69
CA ASP A 36 -4.92 -15.27 3.31
C ASP A 36 -4.08 -14.01 3.07
N LEU A 37 -4.09 -13.47 1.85
CA LEU A 37 -3.41 -12.21 1.52
C LEU A 37 -4.02 -11.00 2.25
N THR A 38 -5.35 -10.92 2.33
CA THR A 38 -6.05 -9.84 3.02
C THR A 38 -5.75 -9.89 4.52
N ARG A 39 -5.81 -11.06 5.14
CA ARG A 39 -5.47 -11.27 6.54
C ARG A 39 -4.01 -10.91 6.83
N TRP A 40 -3.09 -11.38 6.01
CA TRP A 40 -1.68 -11.03 6.11
C TRP A 40 -1.46 -9.51 6.03
N SER A 41 -2.13 -8.85 5.09
CA SER A 41 -2.03 -7.39 4.93
C SER A 41 -2.58 -6.63 6.13
N LEU A 42 -3.67 -7.10 6.73
CA LEU A 42 -4.24 -6.53 7.95
C LEU A 42 -3.30 -6.70 9.14
N LEU A 43 -2.71 -7.90 9.30
CA LEU A 43 -1.75 -8.18 10.37
C LEU A 43 -0.50 -7.29 10.26
N LYS A 44 -0.04 -7.02 9.05
CA LYS A 44 1.10 -6.11 8.82
C LYS A 44 0.76 -4.66 9.14
N GLY A 45 -0.48 -4.24 8.94
CA GLY A 45 -0.95 -2.86 9.09
C GLY A 45 -0.53 -1.94 7.94
N ARG A 46 0.72 -2.05 7.49
CA ARG A 46 1.26 -1.35 6.32
C ARG A 46 1.86 -2.37 5.37
N SER A 47 1.25 -2.54 4.21
CA SER A 47 1.60 -3.62 3.30
C SER A 47 1.34 -3.28 1.84
N ALA A 48 1.94 -4.06 0.94
CA ALA A 48 1.71 -3.99 -0.49
C ALA A 48 1.15 -5.33 -1.00
N LEU A 49 0.10 -5.26 -1.81
CA LEU A 49 -0.48 -6.39 -2.55
C LEU A 49 -0.05 -6.32 -4.02
N PHE A 50 0.94 -7.12 -4.36
CA PHE A 50 1.42 -7.27 -5.74
C PHE A 50 0.75 -8.50 -6.37
N ALA A 51 -0.43 -8.30 -6.92
CA ALA A 51 -1.21 -9.35 -7.54
C ALA A 51 -1.53 -9.01 -8.99
N SER A 52 -1.37 -9.97 -9.89
CA SER A 52 -1.63 -9.77 -11.32
C SER A 52 -3.08 -9.34 -11.59
N THR A 53 -3.33 -8.85 -12.80
CA THR A 53 -4.69 -8.52 -13.25
C THR A 53 -5.59 -9.75 -13.20
N GLY A 54 -6.84 -9.56 -12.84
CA GLY A 54 -7.82 -10.66 -12.72
C GLY A 54 -7.80 -11.42 -11.39
N LEU A 55 -6.83 -11.21 -10.50
CA LEU A 55 -6.75 -11.88 -9.20
C LEU A 55 -7.65 -11.27 -8.11
N GLY A 56 -8.53 -10.33 -8.47
CA GLY A 56 -9.53 -9.79 -7.55
C GLY A 56 -8.99 -8.81 -6.51
N LYS A 57 -7.95 -8.03 -6.86
CA LYS A 57 -7.39 -6.99 -5.97
C LYS A 57 -8.45 -6.09 -5.36
N THR A 58 -9.42 -5.65 -6.15
CA THR A 58 -10.50 -4.77 -5.69
C THR A 58 -11.29 -5.39 -4.53
N PHE A 59 -11.59 -6.68 -4.59
CA PHE A 59 -12.28 -7.37 -3.50
C PHE A 59 -11.44 -7.42 -2.23
N MET A 60 -10.14 -7.73 -2.35
CA MET A 60 -9.21 -7.74 -1.22
C MET A 60 -9.05 -6.35 -0.60
N GLN A 61 -8.92 -5.30 -1.42
CA GLN A 61 -8.81 -3.91 -0.96
C GLN A 61 -10.06 -3.43 -0.22
N VAL A 62 -11.23 -3.74 -0.77
CA VAL A 62 -12.52 -3.33 -0.17
C VAL A 62 -12.75 -4.06 1.15
N ASP A 63 -12.49 -5.36 1.20
CA ASP A 63 -12.64 -6.12 2.44
C ASP A 63 -11.60 -5.69 3.49
N TRP A 64 -10.35 -5.46 3.08
CA TRP A 64 -9.32 -4.89 3.95
C TRP A 64 -9.77 -3.55 4.56
N ALA A 65 -10.29 -2.63 3.74
CA ALA A 65 -10.78 -1.34 4.19
C ALA A 65 -11.96 -1.49 5.16
N ASN A 66 -12.85 -2.46 4.90
CA ASN A 66 -13.98 -2.76 5.78
C ASN A 66 -13.52 -3.31 7.13
N GLN A 67 -12.53 -4.20 7.17
CA GLN A 67 -11.96 -4.72 8.41
C GLN A 67 -11.29 -3.61 9.23
N VAL A 68 -10.50 -2.72 8.58
CA VAL A 68 -9.92 -1.57 9.27
C VAL A 68 -11.01 -0.68 9.86
N HIS A 69 -12.03 -0.32 9.09
CA HIS A 69 -13.16 0.47 9.59
C HIS A 69 -13.86 -0.20 10.78
N ARG A 70 -14.19 -1.48 10.67
CA ARG A 70 -14.91 -2.22 11.73
C ARG A 70 -14.15 -2.32 13.04
N HIS A 71 -12.81 -2.45 12.98
CA HIS A 71 -11.97 -2.61 14.17
C HIS A 71 -11.57 -1.28 14.80
N THR A 72 -11.45 -0.22 14.00
CA THR A 72 -11.06 1.11 14.52
C THR A 72 -12.24 2.02 14.78
N ASN A 73 -13.39 1.76 14.17
CA ASN A 73 -14.56 2.66 14.09
C ASN A 73 -14.23 4.01 13.43
N GLU A 74 -13.15 4.06 12.66
CA GLU A 74 -12.65 5.25 11.97
C GLU A 74 -12.83 5.12 10.46
N ASN A 75 -12.71 6.22 9.73
CA ASN A 75 -12.86 6.24 8.27
C ASN A 75 -11.64 5.65 7.56
N VAL A 76 -11.89 5.08 6.38
CA VAL A 76 -10.87 4.61 5.45
C VAL A 76 -11.04 5.27 4.09
N LEU A 77 -9.95 5.71 3.49
CA LEU A 77 -9.94 6.34 2.18
C LEU A 77 -9.30 5.41 1.13
N ILE A 78 -9.99 5.20 0.03
CA ILE A 78 -9.44 4.53 -1.15
C ILE A 78 -9.11 5.60 -2.19
N LEU A 79 -7.86 5.67 -2.61
CA LEU A 79 -7.40 6.47 -3.74
C LEU A 79 -7.30 5.57 -4.96
N ALA A 80 -8.06 5.86 -6.00
CA ALA A 80 -8.10 5.08 -7.23
C ALA A 80 -8.13 5.97 -8.47
N PRO A 81 -7.69 5.49 -9.64
CA PRO A 81 -7.92 6.21 -10.88
C PRO A 81 -9.40 6.50 -11.10
N LEU A 82 -9.73 7.68 -11.65
CA LEU A 82 -11.11 8.13 -11.83
C LEU A 82 -11.98 7.09 -12.56
N ALA A 83 -11.44 6.45 -13.58
CA ALA A 83 -12.16 5.44 -14.37
C ALA A 83 -12.51 4.18 -13.56
N VAL A 84 -11.73 3.86 -12.52
CA VAL A 84 -11.89 2.65 -11.71
C VAL A 84 -12.79 2.88 -10.50
N SER A 85 -12.90 4.11 -10.00
CA SER A 85 -13.63 4.43 -8.77
C SER A 85 -15.08 3.95 -8.79
N GLN A 86 -15.81 4.15 -9.90
CA GLN A 86 -17.19 3.67 -10.02
C GLN A 86 -17.30 2.13 -10.09
N GLN A 87 -16.32 1.48 -10.70
CA GLN A 87 -16.24 0.03 -10.74
C GLN A 87 -16.04 -0.51 -9.32
N THR A 88 -15.12 0.06 -8.57
CA THR A 88 -14.85 -0.33 -7.17
C THR A 88 -16.11 -0.22 -6.31
N VAL A 89 -16.88 0.86 -6.44
CA VAL A 89 -18.19 1.00 -5.75
C VAL A 89 -19.17 -0.11 -6.13
N ARG A 90 -19.23 -0.49 -7.41
CA ARG A 90 -20.11 -1.60 -7.86
C ARG A 90 -19.63 -2.96 -7.34
N GLU A 91 -18.35 -3.20 -7.31
CA GLU A 91 -17.77 -4.44 -6.80
C GLU A 91 -17.91 -4.57 -5.28
N ALA A 92 -17.76 -3.46 -4.55
CA ALA A 92 -18.00 -3.42 -3.10
C ALA A 92 -19.43 -3.87 -2.74
N LYS A 93 -20.42 -3.47 -3.51
CA LYS A 93 -21.82 -3.90 -3.32
C LYS A 93 -22.01 -5.40 -3.42
N LYS A 94 -21.21 -6.11 -4.21
CA LYS A 94 -21.27 -7.58 -4.29
C LYS A 94 -20.82 -8.23 -2.98
N LEU A 95 -19.93 -7.56 -2.24
CA LEU A 95 -19.45 -7.98 -0.92
C LEU A 95 -20.38 -7.51 0.22
N ASP A 96 -21.51 -6.87 -0.09
CA ASP A 96 -22.38 -6.18 0.89
C ASP A 96 -21.66 -5.08 1.69
N ILE A 97 -20.66 -4.45 1.07
CA ILE A 97 -19.86 -3.36 1.65
C ILE A 97 -20.21 -2.06 0.96
N THR A 98 -20.51 -1.03 1.77
CA THR A 98 -20.80 0.31 1.26
C THR A 98 -19.50 1.11 1.11
N VAL A 99 -19.24 1.57 -0.11
CA VAL A 99 -18.14 2.49 -0.43
C VAL A 99 -18.74 3.77 -1.02
N ASN A 100 -18.45 4.91 -0.41
CA ASN A 100 -18.99 6.21 -0.80
C ASN A 100 -18.04 6.92 -1.76
N LEU A 101 -18.52 7.27 -2.97
CA LEU A 101 -17.77 8.10 -3.90
C LEU A 101 -17.81 9.56 -3.41
N CYS A 102 -16.65 10.13 -3.07
CA CYS A 102 -16.51 11.46 -2.49
C CYS A 102 -15.62 12.34 -3.38
N ARG A 103 -15.89 13.63 -3.43
CA ARG A 103 -15.08 14.63 -4.12
C ARG A 103 -14.36 15.58 -3.17
N ALA A 104 -14.86 15.71 -1.94
CA ALA A 104 -14.30 16.56 -0.91
C ALA A 104 -14.60 16.00 0.48
N GLN A 105 -13.93 16.56 1.50
CA GLN A 105 -14.13 16.16 2.90
C GLN A 105 -15.60 16.26 3.34
N ALA A 106 -16.36 17.22 2.81
CA ALA A 106 -17.77 17.39 3.14
C ALA A 106 -18.67 16.22 2.70
N ASP A 107 -18.23 15.42 1.73
CA ASP A 107 -18.96 14.25 1.22
C ASP A 107 -18.71 12.99 2.07
N VAL A 108 -17.68 13.02 2.94
CA VAL A 108 -17.26 11.86 3.72
C VAL A 108 -18.32 11.50 4.75
N LYS A 109 -18.76 10.25 4.70
CA LYS A 109 -19.65 9.63 5.69
C LYS A 109 -18.86 8.60 6.47
N PRO A 110 -19.31 8.23 7.69
CA PRO A 110 -18.68 7.14 8.43
C PRO A 110 -18.54 5.88 7.56
N GLY A 111 -17.37 5.27 7.55
CA GLY A 111 -17.05 4.08 6.76
C GLY A 111 -15.98 4.29 5.72
N ILE A 112 -16.19 3.74 4.54
CA ILE A 112 -15.22 3.72 3.46
C ILE A 112 -15.59 4.77 2.41
N SER A 113 -14.64 5.63 2.11
CA SER A 113 -14.74 6.62 1.04
C SER A 113 -13.77 6.28 -0.09
N ILE A 114 -14.16 6.56 -1.33
CA ILE A 114 -13.28 6.45 -2.51
C ILE A 114 -13.25 7.77 -3.26
N THR A 115 -12.06 8.17 -3.70
CA THR A 115 -11.85 9.35 -4.53
C THR A 115 -10.70 9.13 -5.51
N ASN A 116 -10.50 10.06 -6.44
CA ASN A 116 -9.34 10.02 -7.31
C ASN A 116 -8.16 10.80 -6.71
N TYR A 117 -6.97 10.56 -7.24
CA TYR A 117 -5.73 11.14 -6.73
C TYR A 117 -5.72 12.67 -6.77
N GLU A 118 -6.33 13.27 -7.79
CA GLU A 118 -6.35 14.72 -7.99
C GLU A 118 -7.21 15.44 -6.96
N MET A 119 -8.21 14.74 -6.41
CA MET A 119 -9.10 15.28 -5.39
C MET A 119 -8.50 15.24 -3.97
N LEU A 120 -7.37 14.57 -3.76
CA LEU A 120 -6.77 14.42 -2.42
C LEU A 120 -6.60 15.76 -1.70
N GLN A 121 -6.28 16.83 -2.41
CA GLN A 121 -6.14 18.17 -1.85
C GLN A 121 -7.39 18.72 -1.15
N HIS A 122 -8.56 18.12 -1.38
CA HIS A 122 -9.84 18.52 -0.78
C HIS A 122 -10.21 17.67 0.45
N PHE A 123 -9.29 16.81 0.90
CA PHE A 123 -9.49 15.93 2.06
C PHE A 123 -8.48 16.26 3.15
N ASP A 124 -8.87 16.02 4.39
CA ASP A 124 -7.98 16.03 5.55
C ASP A 124 -7.50 14.59 5.83
N PRO A 125 -6.24 14.23 5.53
CA PRO A 125 -5.73 12.87 5.72
C PRO A 125 -5.79 12.41 7.18
N ALA A 126 -5.73 13.33 8.15
CA ALA A 126 -5.78 13.01 9.58
C ALA A 126 -7.15 12.44 10.03
N LYS A 127 -8.18 12.53 9.18
CA LYS A 127 -9.51 11.98 9.44
C LYS A 127 -9.69 10.53 9.02
N PHE A 128 -8.59 9.89 8.58
CA PHE A 128 -8.62 8.52 8.09
C PHE A 128 -7.61 7.65 8.84
N ALA A 129 -8.09 6.57 9.45
CA ALA A 129 -7.22 5.57 10.08
C ALA A 129 -6.53 4.68 9.05
N GLY A 130 -7.13 4.54 7.87
CA GLY A 130 -6.57 3.72 6.79
C GLY A 130 -6.61 4.39 5.43
N VAL A 131 -5.61 4.08 4.61
CA VAL A 131 -5.57 4.48 3.21
C VAL A 131 -5.21 3.30 2.32
N VAL A 132 -5.95 3.17 1.23
CA VAL A 132 -5.66 2.22 0.13
C VAL A 132 -5.26 3.02 -1.09
N ILE A 133 -4.15 2.64 -1.73
CA ILE A 133 -3.77 3.15 -3.06
C ILE A 133 -4.00 2.02 -4.08
N ASP A 134 -5.07 2.16 -4.85
CA ASP A 134 -5.35 1.26 -5.97
C ASP A 134 -4.57 1.70 -7.20
N GLU A 135 -3.97 0.75 -7.89
CA GLU A 135 -3.00 0.96 -8.98
C GLU A 135 -1.83 1.87 -8.53
N SER A 136 -1.17 1.48 -7.45
CA SER A 136 -0.06 2.24 -6.84
C SER A 136 1.15 2.44 -7.77
N SER A 137 1.20 1.74 -8.91
CA SER A 137 2.14 2.03 -10.00
C SER A 137 2.02 3.48 -10.51
N ILE A 138 0.86 4.10 -10.33
CA ILE A 138 0.63 5.50 -10.68
C ILE A 138 1.53 6.47 -9.90
N LEU A 139 2.00 6.09 -8.71
CA LEU A 139 2.96 6.88 -7.93
C LEU A 139 4.26 7.17 -8.69
N LYS A 140 4.56 6.42 -9.76
CA LYS A 140 5.69 6.64 -10.64
C LYS A 140 5.42 7.69 -11.70
N SER A 141 4.17 7.68 -12.24
CA SER A 141 3.75 8.53 -13.36
C SER A 141 3.54 9.98 -12.94
N PHE A 142 3.27 10.21 -11.67
CA PHE A 142 3.11 11.55 -11.17
C PHE A 142 4.45 12.27 -11.08
N THR A 143 4.44 13.55 -11.43
CA THR A 143 5.55 14.45 -11.12
C THR A 143 5.92 14.27 -9.65
N GLY A 144 7.21 14.38 -9.32
CA GLY A 144 7.68 14.14 -7.94
C GLY A 144 6.88 14.87 -6.87
N LYS A 145 6.19 15.96 -7.22
CA LYS A 145 5.34 16.75 -6.30
C LYS A 145 4.10 15.98 -5.82
N LEU A 146 3.33 15.35 -6.70
CA LEU A 146 2.10 14.65 -6.29
C LEU A 146 2.43 13.38 -5.49
N ARG A 147 3.47 12.65 -5.91
CA ARG A 147 3.96 11.51 -5.14
C ARG A 147 4.36 11.92 -3.73
N GLN A 148 5.16 12.98 -3.60
CA GLN A 148 5.58 13.49 -2.30
C GLN A 148 4.38 13.93 -1.47
N GLN A 149 3.44 14.63 -2.09
CA GLN A 149 2.19 15.06 -1.44
C GLN A 149 1.39 13.87 -0.89
N ILE A 150 1.26 12.77 -1.62
CA ILE A 150 0.55 11.57 -1.15
C ILE A 150 1.31 10.93 0.01
N THR A 151 2.64 10.80 -0.11
CA THR A 151 3.48 10.20 0.94
C THR A 151 3.40 11.00 2.23
N ASP A 152 3.56 12.32 2.14
CA ASP A 152 3.52 13.23 3.29
C ASP A 152 2.12 13.28 3.93
N ALA A 153 1.07 13.33 3.10
CA ALA A 153 -0.31 13.39 3.56
C ALA A 153 -0.67 12.20 4.46
N PHE A 154 -0.16 11.03 4.16
CA PHE A 154 -0.46 9.80 4.89
C PHE A 154 0.72 9.29 5.74
N GLU A 155 1.73 10.11 6.00
CA GLU A 155 2.90 9.69 6.79
C GLU A 155 2.51 9.03 8.11
N HIS A 156 1.58 9.65 8.83
CA HIS A 156 1.13 9.21 10.16
C HIS A 156 -0.07 8.26 10.14
N THR A 157 -0.63 7.94 8.97
CA THR A 157 -1.76 7.02 8.87
C THR A 157 -1.33 5.61 9.30
N PRO A 158 -2.01 5.01 10.29
CA PRO A 158 -1.58 3.74 10.85
C PRO A 158 -1.72 2.57 9.87
N PHE A 159 -2.81 2.52 9.10
CA PHE A 159 -3.09 1.43 8.17
C PHE A 159 -2.91 1.87 6.72
N LYS A 160 -2.01 1.22 6.01
CA LYS A 160 -1.71 1.55 4.60
C LYS A 160 -1.70 0.30 3.75
N LEU A 161 -2.44 0.34 2.66
CA LEU A 161 -2.43 -0.71 1.66
C LEU A 161 -2.08 -0.13 0.29
N SER A 162 -1.03 -0.64 -0.31
CA SER A 162 -0.62 -0.32 -1.68
C SER A 162 -0.94 -1.52 -2.58
N ALA A 163 -1.68 -1.34 -3.65
CA ALA A 163 -2.06 -2.44 -4.53
C ALA A 163 -1.74 -2.14 -6.00
N THR A 164 -1.09 -3.08 -6.68
CA THR A 164 -0.82 -2.99 -8.11
C THR A 164 -0.54 -4.36 -8.73
N ALA A 165 -0.77 -4.47 -10.05
CA ALA A 165 -0.31 -5.62 -10.83
C ALA A 165 1.14 -5.45 -11.29
N THR A 166 1.66 -4.23 -11.30
CA THR A 166 2.97 -3.89 -11.89
C THR A 166 3.80 -3.06 -10.91
N PRO A 167 4.33 -3.67 -9.83
CA PRO A 167 5.04 -2.93 -8.79
C PRO A 167 6.32 -2.25 -9.30
N ALA A 168 7.01 -2.85 -10.25
CA ALA A 168 8.26 -2.36 -10.83
C ALA A 168 8.34 -2.70 -12.34
N PRO A 169 7.47 -2.10 -13.20
CA PRO A 169 7.40 -2.51 -14.61
C PRO A 169 8.65 -2.16 -15.42
N ASN A 170 9.39 -1.13 -15.05
CA ASN A 170 10.59 -0.71 -15.81
C ASN A 170 11.88 -1.00 -15.05
N ASP A 171 11.90 -0.72 -13.73
CA ASP A 171 13.08 -0.85 -12.90
C ASP A 171 12.70 -1.13 -11.44
N TYR A 172 13.45 -2.02 -10.79
CA TYR A 172 13.27 -2.33 -9.37
C TYR A 172 13.45 -1.12 -8.44
N MET A 173 14.14 -0.05 -8.86
CA MET A 173 14.22 1.21 -8.11
C MET A 173 12.85 1.83 -7.84
N GLU A 174 11.84 1.48 -8.63
CA GLU A 174 10.46 1.94 -8.45
C GLU A 174 9.82 1.40 -7.17
N LEU A 175 10.27 0.25 -6.66
CA LEU A 175 9.84 -0.29 -5.36
C LEU A 175 10.18 0.64 -4.19
N GLY A 176 11.21 1.49 -4.33
CA GLY A 176 11.55 2.49 -3.32
C GLY A 176 10.42 3.49 -3.06
N THR A 177 9.60 3.77 -4.06
CA THR A 177 8.42 4.63 -3.89
C THR A 177 7.34 3.96 -3.06
N GLN A 178 7.14 2.66 -3.24
CA GLN A 178 6.21 1.86 -2.44
C GLN A 178 6.69 1.77 -0.99
N ALA A 179 7.99 1.47 -0.80
CA ALA A 179 8.61 1.40 0.53
C ALA A 179 8.50 2.71 1.30
N GLU A 180 8.71 3.85 0.63
CA GLU A 180 8.61 5.18 1.22
C GLU A 180 7.18 5.52 1.62
N PHE A 181 6.20 5.27 0.75
CA PHE A 181 4.79 5.46 1.08
C PHE A 181 4.35 4.61 2.29
N LEU A 182 4.75 3.35 2.32
CA LEU A 182 4.42 2.44 3.42
C LEU A 182 5.18 2.77 4.73
N GLY A 183 6.21 3.61 4.65
CA GLY A 183 7.06 3.96 5.79
C GLY A 183 7.99 2.84 6.22
N VAL A 184 8.30 1.91 5.32
CA VAL A 184 9.26 0.82 5.55
C VAL A 184 10.69 1.35 5.50
N MET A 185 10.99 2.18 4.50
CA MET A 185 12.31 2.73 4.25
C MET A 185 12.22 3.93 3.32
N LYS A 186 13.08 4.93 3.52
CA LYS A 186 13.20 6.04 2.56
C LYS A 186 13.79 5.54 1.24
N ARG A 187 13.27 6.06 0.13
CA ARG A 187 13.73 5.66 -1.21
C ARG A 187 15.25 5.74 -1.36
N ASN A 188 15.87 6.83 -0.87
CA ASN A 188 17.33 7.02 -0.97
C ASN A 188 18.10 5.98 -0.14
N GLU A 189 17.60 5.59 1.01
CA GLU A 189 18.18 4.51 1.84
C GLU A 189 18.12 3.18 1.12
N MET A 190 16.98 2.84 0.51
CA MET A 190 16.82 1.63 -0.30
C MET A 190 17.81 1.60 -1.46
N LEU A 191 17.94 2.71 -2.19
CA LEU A 191 18.89 2.80 -3.30
C LEU A 191 20.33 2.62 -2.81
N ALA A 192 20.72 3.27 -1.74
CA ALA A 192 22.07 3.16 -1.16
C ALA A 192 22.38 1.73 -0.68
N MET A 193 21.39 1.04 -0.11
CA MET A 193 21.58 -0.30 0.43
C MET A 193 21.62 -1.38 -0.66
N PHE A 194 20.76 -1.29 -1.65
CA PHE A 194 20.46 -2.40 -2.55
C PHE A 194 20.94 -2.19 -3.99
N PHE A 195 21.26 -0.96 -4.38
CA PHE A 195 21.67 -0.66 -5.75
C PHE A 195 23.14 -0.23 -5.81
N THR A 196 23.79 -0.52 -6.95
CA THR A 196 25.17 -0.13 -7.22
C THR A 196 25.17 1.21 -7.93
N HIS A 197 26.02 2.14 -7.47
CA HIS A 197 26.22 3.44 -8.12
C HIS A 197 27.08 3.28 -9.37
N ASP A 198 26.76 3.98 -10.44
CA ASP A 198 27.49 3.90 -11.73
C ASP A 198 28.79 4.74 -11.76
N GLY A 199 29.14 5.34 -10.62
CA GLY A 199 30.30 6.25 -10.53
C GLY A 199 30.03 7.67 -11.05
N SER A 200 28.88 7.92 -11.68
CA SER A 200 28.38 9.26 -11.94
C SER A 200 27.56 9.75 -10.73
N ASN A 201 27.56 11.03 -10.43
CA ASN A 201 26.85 11.57 -9.25
C ASN A 201 25.31 11.39 -9.30
N THR A 202 24.74 10.78 -10.31
CA THR A 202 23.29 10.75 -10.56
C THR A 202 22.71 9.38 -10.93
N GLY A 203 23.52 8.34 -11.14
CA GLY A 203 23.06 7.07 -11.68
C GLY A 203 23.26 5.86 -10.77
N PHE A 204 22.29 4.95 -10.79
CA PHE A 204 22.40 3.61 -10.20
C PHE A 204 22.40 2.58 -11.31
N VAL A 205 23.33 1.63 -11.29
CA VAL A 205 23.50 0.58 -12.29
C VAL A 205 23.27 -0.78 -11.64
N GLY A 206 22.05 -1.23 -11.64
CA GLY A 206 21.72 -2.59 -11.24
C GLY A 206 21.70 -2.83 -9.73
N ILE A 207 21.24 -4.03 -9.37
CA ILE A 207 21.03 -4.49 -7.99
C ILE A 207 22.30 -5.18 -7.50
N LYS A 208 22.73 -4.89 -6.27
CA LYS A 208 23.97 -5.41 -5.66
C LYS A 208 24.01 -6.95 -5.57
N THR A 209 22.86 -7.61 -5.46
CA THR A 209 22.71 -9.08 -5.47
C THR A 209 21.37 -9.46 -6.09
N LYS A 210 21.43 -10.29 -7.15
CA LYS A 210 20.25 -10.57 -7.99
C LYS A 210 19.12 -11.37 -7.28
N THR A 211 19.44 -12.21 -6.33
CA THR A 211 18.47 -13.20 -5.80
C THR A 211 17.96 -12.87 -4.40
N ASP A 212 18.81 -12.35 -3.52
CA ASP A 212 18.43 -12.15 -2.12
C ASP A 212 17.61 -10.89 -1.89
N ILE A 213 17.77 -9.88 -2.74
CA ILE A 213 17.08 -8.60 -2.59
C ILE A 213 15.66 -8.69 -3.11
N ALA A 214 15.43 -9.33 -4.25
CA ALA A 214 14.08 -9.54 -4.75
C ALA A 214 13.26 -10.34 -3.71
N ARG A 215 13.86 -11.38 -3.11
CA ARG A 215 13.22 -12.17 -2.07
C ARG A 215 12.96 -11.36 -0.79
N LYS A 216 13.95 -10.61 -0.28
CA LYS A 216 13.79 -9.77 0.91
C LYS A 216 12.79 -8.63 0.72
N LEU A 217 12.74 -8.03 -0.48
CA LEU A 217 11.75 -7.02 -0.82
C LEU A 217 10.33 -7.61 -0.93
N THR A 218 10.19 -8.85 -1.40
CA THR A 218 8.88 -9.51 -1.47
C THR A 218 8.41 -10.10 -0.15
N GLU A 219 9.34 -10.47 0.75
CA GLU A 219 9.04 -10.97 2.09
C GLU A 219 8.86 -9.84 3.12
N GLY A 220 9.41 -8.66 2.86
CA GLY A 220 9.35 -7.48 3.74
C GLY A 220 8.22 -6.49 3.46
N PHE A 221 7.54 -6.64 2.31
CA PHE A 221 6.38 -5.84 1.92
C PHE A 221 5.08 -6.55 2.21
#